data_617e543d17156b275ddd1fe6869ee00c
#
_entry.id   617e543d17156b275ddd1fe6869ee00c
#
_cell.length_a   1.000
_cell.length_b   1.000
_cell.length_c   1.000
_cell.angle_alpha   90.00
_cell.angle_beta   90.00
_cell.angle_gamma   90.00
#
_symmetry.space_group_name_H-M   'P 1'
#
loop_
_entity.id
_entity.type
_entity.pdbx_description
1 polymer ?
#
loop_
_entity_poly.entity_id
_entity_poly.type
_entity_poly.pdbx_seq_one_letter_code
_entity_poly.pdbx_strand_id
1 'polypeptide(L)'
;GQVMPGDDKEEITKAILSFADAGADLIICTGGMSVDPDDRTPGGIRDTGAKIVTYGAPVLPGAMLLVAYLERNGRSIPVLGLPGCVMYAKRTVFDLILPRVMADDEIKAEEIARLGEGGLCLNCPVCTFPNCGFGK
;
A
#
# COMPACT_ATOMS: atom_id res chain seq x y z
N GLY A 1 -9.21 4.45 -13.33
CA GLY A 1 -8.28 5.22 -14.16
C GLY A 1 -6.83 4.96 -13.77
N GLN A 2 -5.92 5.42 -14.59
CA GLN A 2 -4.48 5.36 -14.35
C GLN A 2 -3.84 6.64 -14.87
N VAL A 3 -2.84 7.13 -14.13
CA VAL A 3 -2.00 8.26 -14.53
C VAL A 3 -0.56 7.94 -14.17
N MET A 4 0.38 8.45 -14.94
CA MET A 4 1.81 8.34 -14.65
C MET A 4 2.34 9.75 -14.38
N PRO A 5 2.27 10.25 -13.12
CA PRO A 5 2.93 11.49 -12.76
C PRO A 5 4.45 11.28 -12.88
N GLY A 6 5.19 12.34 -13.11
CA GLY A 6 6.65 12.30 -12.99
C GLY A 6 7.09 12.06 -11.54
N ASP A 7 8.40 12.11 -11.30
CA ASP A 7 8.98 11.96 -9.95
C ASP A 7 8.82 13.25 -9.10
N ASP A 8 7.91 14.14 -9.49
CA ASP A 8 7.60 15.35 -8.75
C ASP A 8 6.53 15.08 -7.69
N LYS A 9 6.86 15.41 -6.44
CA LYS A 9 5.97 15.19 -5.30
C LYS A 9 4.63 15.93 -5.45
N GLU A 10 4.62 17.13 -6.01
CA GLU A 10 3.40 17.91 -6.20
C GLU A 10 2.50 17.29 -7.27
N GLU A 11 3.09 16.74 -8.34
CA GLU A 11 2.35 16.04 -9.38
C GLU A 11 1.70 14.76 -8.84
N ILE A 12 2.43 14.00 -8.01
CA ILE A 12 1.91 12.82 -7.32
C ILE A 12 0.72 13.21 -6.42
N THR A 13 0.88 14.26 -5.62
CA THR A 13 -0.18 14.77 -4.73
C THR A 13 -1.42 15.15 -5.52
N LYS A 14 -1.26 15.92 -6.60
CA LYS A 14 -2.37 16.36 -7.49
C LYS A 14 -3.07 15.16 -8.12
N ALA A 15 -2.33 14.15 -8.56
CA ALA A 15 -2.88 12.94 -9.15
C ALA A 15 -3.77 12.19 -8.15
N ILE A 16 -3.30 11.98 -6.92
CA ILE A 16 -4.06 11.31 -5.85
C ILE A 16 -5.35 12.09 -5.56
N LEU A 17 -5.26 13.40 -5.37
CA LEU A 17 -6.43 14.25 -5.09
C LEU A 17 -7.43 14.23 -6.25
N SER A 18 -6.95 14.23 -7.50
CA SER A 18 -7.80 14.13 -8.69
C SER A 18 -8.62 12.83 -8.72
N PHE A 19 -8.01 11.69 -8.40
CA PHE A 19 -8.74 10.42 -8.29
C PHE A 19 -9.74 10.42 -7.15
N ALA A 20 -9.38 10.99 -6.00
CA ALA A 20 -10.27 11.11 -4.85
C ALA A 20 -11.50 11.98 -5.20
N ASP A 21 -11.30 13.12 -5.87
CA ASP A 21 -12.37 14.01 -6.32
C ASP A 21 -13.25 13.39 -7.43
N ALA A 22 -12.66 12.52 -8.25
CA ALA A 22 -13.39 11.73 -9.25
C ALA A 22 -14.18 10.56 -8.64
N GLY A 23 -14.13 10.35 -7.33
CA GLY A 23 -14.92 9.34 -6.63
C GLY A 23 -14.27 7.95 -6.57
N ALA A 24 -12.95 7.86 -6.64
CA ALA A 24 -12.25 6.58 -6.47
C ALA A 24 -12.54 5.97 -5.09
N ASP A 25 -12.74 4.66 -5.04
CA ASP A 25 -12.95 3.89 -3.80
C ASP A 25 -11.65 3.40 -3.18
N LEU A 26 -10.60 3.32 -3.98
CA LEU A 26 -9.25 2.91 -3.60
C LEU A 26 -8.24 3.58 -4.53
N ILE A 27 -7.15 4.08 -3.98
CA ILE A 27 -6.04 4.64 -4.74
C ILE A 27 -4.79 3.82 -4.47
N ILE A 28 -4.13 3.37 -5.53
CA ILE A 28 -2.89 2.59 -5.45
C ILE A 28 -1.77 3.38 -6.13
N CYS A 29 -0.69 3.60 -5.39
CA CYS A 29 0.53 4.25 -5.87
C CYS A 29 1.63 3.20 -6.02
N THR A 30 2.29 3.18 -7.17
CA THR A 30 3.45 2.31 -7.45
C THR A 30 4.62 3.14 -7.95
N GLY A 31 5.86 2.69 -7.69
CA GLY A 31 7.06 3.46 -7.98
C GLY A 31 7.38 4.49 -6.90
N GLY A 32 8.66 4.82 -6.72
CA GLY A 32 9.12 5.75 -5.70
C GLY A 32 8.73 5.36 -4.27
N MET A 33 8.73 4.05 -3.98
CA MET A 33 8.25 3.45 -2.72
C MET A 33 9.30 2.55 -2.06
N SER A 34 10.57 2.79 -2.30
CA SER A 34 11.65 2.06 -1.64
C SER A 34 12.29 2.88 -0.52
N VAL A 35 13.49 2.50 -0.11
CA VAL A 35 14.27 3.21 0.90
C VAL A 35 15.15 4.32 0.32
N ASP A 36 15.05 4.60 -0.97
CA ASP A 36 15.85 5.62 -1.62
C ASP A 36 15.40 7.02 -1.15
N PRO A 37 16.33 7.90 -0.75
CA PRO A 37 16.00 9.28 -0.38
C PRO A 37 15.29 10.08 -1.48
N ASP A 38 15.48 9.67 -2.74
CA ASP A 38 14.84 10.30 -3.90
C ASP A 38 13.41 9.80 -4.16
N ASP A 39 12.96 8.79 -3.43
CA ASP A 39 11.57 8.31 -3.54
C ASP A 39 10.57 9.34 -3.02
N ARG A 40 9.74 9.86 -3.91
CA ARG A 40 8.82 10.98 -3.66
C ARG A 40 7.39 10.55 -3.32
N THR A 41 7.01 9.31 -3.63
CA THR A 41 5.63 8.84 -3.48
C THR A 41 5.12 8.89 -2.03
N PRO A 42 5.87 8.49 -0.99
CA PRO A 42 5.41 8.62 0.39
C PRO A 42 5.17 10.09 0.79
N GLY A 43 6.03 10.99 0.31
CA GLY A 43 5.88 12.43 0.50
C GLY A 43 4.61 12.96 -0.18
N GLY A 44 4.36 12.55 -1.43
CA GLY A 44 3.17 12.91 -2.19
C GLY A 44 1.88 12.46 -1.51
N ILE A 45 1.86 11.23 -0.99
CA ILE A 45 0.72 10.71 -0.22
C ILE A 45 0.50 11.55 1.06
N ARG A 46 1.56 11.85 1.80
CA ARG A 46 1.48 12.68 3.01
C ARG A 46 0.92 14.07 2.73
N ASP A 47 1.37 14.68 1.65
CA ASP A 47 1.00 16.06 1.28
C ASP A 47 -0.48 16.18 0.83
N THR A 48 -1.16 15.06 0.54
CA THR A 48 -2.63 15.06 0.33
C THR A 48 -3.41 15.35 1.61
N GLY A 49 -2.79 15.25 2.78
CA GLY A 49 -3.46 15.28 4.08
C GLY A 49 -3.96 13.90 4.53
N ALA A 50 -3.64 12.83 3.80
CA ALA A 50 -4.02 11.48 4.20
C ALA A 50 -3.38 11.08 5.54
N LYS A 51 -4.16 10.43 6.40
CA LYS A 51 -3.68 9.86 7.65
C LYS A 51 -2.91 8.58 7.36
N ILE A 52 -1.60 8.62 7.52
CA ILE A 52 -0.74 7.43 7.35
C ILE A 52 -0.94 6.51 8.56
N VAL A 53 -1.37 5.28 8.29
CA VAL A 53 -1.51 4.21 9.29
C VAL A 53 -0.15 3.57 9.55
N THR A 54 0.55 3.22 8.47
CA THR A 54 1.89 2.67 8.53
C THR A 54 2.67 2.98 7.26
N TYR A 55 3.97 3.14 7.40
CA TYR A 55 4.92 3.07 6.31
C TYR A 55 5.99 2.06 6.71
N GLY A 56 5.86 0.88 6.16
CA GLY A 56 6.60 -0.32 6.52
C GLY A 56 5.71 -1.40 7.12
N ALA A 57 6.07 -2.65 6.85
CA ALA A 57 5.43 -3.84 7.39
C ALA A 57 6.49 -4.92 7.66
N PRO A 58 6.39 -5.69 8.76
CA PRO A 58 7.34 -6.76 9.04
C PRO A 58 7.05 -8.00 8.19
N VAL A 59 6.91 -7.81 6.88
CA VAL A 59 6.49 -8.82 5.90
C VAL A 59 7.41 -8.79 4.69
N LEU A 60 7.90 -9.95 4.28
CA LEU A 60 8.72 -10.12 3.09
C LEU A 60 8.13 -11.20 2.16
N PRO A 61 7.91 -10.89 0.88
CA PRO A 61 8.14 -9.59 0.21
C PRO A 61 7.10 -8.54 0.59
N GLY A 62 7.50 -7.25 0.54
CA GLY A 62 6.58 -6.14 0.67
C GLY A 62 6.83 -5.20 1.85
N ALA A 63 8.02 -5.28 2.49
CA ALA A 63 8.34 -4.53 3.71
C ALA A 63 8.09 -3.00 3.64
N MET A 64 8.13 -2.39 2.46
CA MET A 64 7.93 -0.94 2.28
C MET A 64 6.48 -0.58 1.93
N LEU A 65 5.50 -1.42 2.28
CA LEU A 65 4.08 -1.07 2.14
C LEU A 65 3.76 0.21 2.92
N LEU A 66 3.04 1.12 2.29
CA LEU A 66 2.41 2.26 2.95
C LEU A 66 0.89 2.08 2.89
N VAL A 67 0.24 2.25 4.03
CA VAL A 67 -1.22 2.29 4.16
C VAL A 67 -1.62 3.63 4.73
N ALA A 68 -2.53 4.31 4.04
CA ALA A 68 -3.09 5.58 4.49
C ALA A 68 -4.59 5.66 4.18
N TYR A 69 -5.28 6.56 4.85
CA TYR A 69 -6.69 6.90 4.58
C TYR A 69 -6.81 8.40 4.32
N LEU A 70 -7.41 8.75 3.20
CA LEU A 70 -7.68 10.13 2.79
C LEU A 70 -9.15 10.45 3.01
N GLU A 71 -9.44 11.37 3.94
CA GLU A 71 -10.78 11.92 4.11
C GLU A 71 -11.07 12.94 3.01
N ARG A 72 -12.03 12.62 2.14
CA ARG A 72 -12.40 13.50 1.03
C ARG A 72 -13.87 13.37 0.68
N ASN A 73 -14.57 14.52 0.56
CA ASN A 73 -15.99 14.56 0.20
C ASN A 73 -16.89 13.66 1.07
N GLY A 74 -16.60 13.60 2.39
CA GLY A 74 -17.35 12.78 3.35
C GLY A 74 -17.06 11.27 3.26
N ARG A 75 -15.99 10.87 2.56
CA ARG A 75 -15.58 9.47 2.38
C ARG A 75 -14.16 9.27 2.90
N SER A 76 -13.92 8.11 3.49
CA SER A 76 -12.57 7.65 3.86
C SER A 76 -12.04 6.74 2.76
N ILE A 77 -11.07 7.23 2.00
CA ILE A 77 -10.54 6.55 0.82
C ILE A 77 -9.18 5.93 1.17
N PRO A 78 -9.03 4.60 1.10
CA PRO A 78 -7.73 3.97 1.29
C PRO A 78 -6.76 4.36 0.18
N VAL A 79 -5.54 4.72 0.58
CA VAL A 79 -4.42 5.03 -0.32
C VAL A 79 -3.28 4.10 0.04
N LEU A 80 -2.90 3.24 -0.90
CA LEU A 80 -1.85 2.24 -0.72
C LEU A 80 -0.62 2.61 -1.55
N GLY A 81 0.54 2.67 -0.91
CA GLY A 81 1.84 2.77 -1.57
C GLY A 81 2.49 1.38 -1.64
N LEU A 82 2.72 0.88 -2.85
CA LEU A 82 3.20 -0.48 -3.06
C LEU A 82 4.69 -0.51 -3.42
N PRO A 83 5.51 -1.32 -2.72
CA PRO A 83 6.91 -1.50 -3.06
C PRO A 83 7.08 -2.26 -4.38
N GLY A 84 8.22 -2.05 -5.06
CA GLY A 84 8.49 -2.61 -6.38
C GLY A 84 8.42 -4.13 -6.48
N CYS A 85 8.59 -4.86 -5.37
CA CYS A 85 8.49 -6.32 -5.36
C CYS A 85 7.11 -6.87 -5.75
N VAL A 86 6.04 -6.07 -5.68
CA VAL A 86 4.69 -6.47 -6.13
C VAL A 86 4.66 -6.78 -7.64
N MET A 87 5.65 -6.29 -8.39
CA MET A 87 5.74 -6.50 -9.83
C MET A 87 6.25 -7.89 -10.23
N TYR A 88 6.95 -8.60 -9.33
CA TYR A 88 7.61 -9.88 -9.67
C TYR A 88 7.44 -10.98 -8.63
N ALA A 89 7.13 -10.65 -7.38
CA ALA A 89 6.94 -11.65 -6.35
C ALA A 89 5.58 -12.34 -6.49
N LYS A 90 5.54 -13.66 -6.27
CA LYS A 90 4.30 -14.45 -6.35
C LYS A 90 3.26 -14.04 -5.31
N ARG A 91 3.73 -13.63 -4.12
CA ARG A 91 2.90 -13.15 -3.00
C ARG A 91 3.67 -12.09 -2.26
N THR A 92 2.95 -11.07 -1.81
CA THR A 92 3.51 -9.95 -1.05
C THR A 92 2.54 -9.58 0.09
N VAL A 93 2.94 -8.64 0.93
CA VAL A 93 2.03 -8.07 1.93
C VAL A 93 0.74 -7.50 1.32
N PHE A 94 0.79 -7.05 0.07
CA PHE A 94 -0.39 -6.54 -0.64
C PHE A 94 -1.50 -7.60 -0.75
N ASP A 95 -1.15 -8.86 -0.99
CA ASP A 95 -2.11 -9.98 -1.04
C ASP A 95 -2.81 -10.24 0.30
N LEU A 96 -2.22 -9.81 1.42
CA LEU A 96 -2.81 -9.91 2.76
C LEU A 96 -3.73 -8.72 3.06
N ILE A 97 -3.42 -7.55 2.52
CA ILE A 97 -4.10 -6.29 2.84
C ILE A 97 -5.26 -6.00 1.89
N LEU A 98 -5.09 -6.22 0.59
CA LEU A 98 -6.10 -5.88 -0.42
C LEU A 98 -7.48 -6.48 -0.14
N PRO A 99 -7.62 -7.78 0.22
CA PRO A 99 -8.95 -8.36 0.49
C PRO A 99 -9.70 -7.66 1.62
N ARG A 100 -8.97 -7.19 2.65
CA ARG A 100 -9.54 -6.45 3.78
C ARG A 100 -10.01 -5.07 3.35
N VAL A 101 -9.16 -4.35 2.62
CA VAL A 101 -9.51 -3.03 2.07
C VAL A 101 -10.73 -3.11 1.16
N MET A 102 -10.81 -4.15 0.32
CA MET A 102 -11.96 -4.38 -0.58
C MET A 102 -13.24 -4.76 0.17
N ALA A 103 -13.13 -5.21 1.41
CA ALA A 103 -14.25 -5.52 2.31
C ALA A 103 -14.61 -4.34 3.23
N ASP A 104 -14.07 -3.15 3.00
CA ASP A 104 -14.21 -1.95 3.86
C ASP A 104 -13.76 -2.20 5.32
N ASP A 105 -12.83 -3.14 5.53
CA ASP A 105 -12.25 -3.42 6.82
C ASP A 105 -11.03 -2.50 7.05
N GLU A 106 -11.19 -1.52 7.94
CA GLU A 106 -10.16 -0.52 8.21
C GLU A 106 -8.91 -1.17 8.81
N ILE A 107 -7.77 -0.96 8.16
CA ILE A 107 -6.48 -1.48 8.58
C ILE A 107 -5.90 -0.63 9.72
N LYS A 108 -5.42 -1.28 10.78
CA LYS A 108 -4.76 -0.65 11.92
C LYS A 108 -3.28 -1.00 11.99
N ALA A 109 -2.47 -0.11 12.54
CA ALA A 109 -1.02 -0.30 12.65
C ALA A 109 -0.63 -1.57 13.41
N GLU A 110 -1.35 -1.87 14.51
CA GLU A 110 -1.12 -3.06 15.33
C GLU A 110 -1.38 -4.36 14.55
N GLU A 111 -2.34 -4.34 13.63
CA GLU A 111 -2.65 -5.50 12.80
C GLU A 111 -1.56 -5.75 11.77
N ILE A 112 -1.01 -4.69 11.18
CA ILE A 112 0.16 -4.79 10.30
C ILE A 112 1.37 -5.35 11.08
N ALA A 113 1.61 -4.87 12.30
CA ALA A 113 2.70 -5.34 13.14
C ALA A 113 2.58 -6.84 13.46
N ARG A 114 1.37 -7.34 13.71
CA ARG A 114 1.11 -8.77 13.98
C ARG A 114 1.40 -9.69 12.79
N LEU A 115 1.33 -9.20 11.57
CA LEU A 115 1.70 -9.99 10.39
C LEU A 115 3.15 -10.48 10.43
N GLY A 116 4.00 -9.87 11.28
CA GLY A 116 5.39 -10.26 11.47
C GLY A 116 5.57 -11.67 12.05
N GLU A 117 4.56 -12.26 12.70
CA GLU A 117 4.62 -13.64 13.20
C GLU A 117 4.77 -14.63 12.03
N GLY A 118 4.03 -14.42 10.94
CA GLY A 118 4.18 -15.17 9.68
C GLY A 118 4.70 -14.30 8.54
N GLY A 119 5.60 -13.37 8.82
CA GLY A 119 6.00 -12.29 7.92
C GLY A 119 6.88 -12.68 6.74
N LEU A 120 7.31 -13.95 6.63
CA LEU A 120 8.19 -14.39 5.56
C LEU A 120 7.48 -15.38 4.62
N CYS A 121 7.35 -14.99 3.35
CA CYS A 121 6.96 -15.93 2.30
C CYS A 121 8.15 -16.81 1.92
N LEU A 122 8.02 -18.13 2.10
CA LEU A 122 9.08 -19.11 1.85
C LEU A 122 9.29 -19.39 0.35
N ASN A 123 8.53 -18.76 -0.54
CA ASN A 123 8.60 -18.94 -1.99
C ASN A 123 8.57 -20.43 -2.41
N CYS A 124 7.64 -21.18 -1.84
CA CYS A 124 7.52 -22.62 -2.07
C CYS A 124 7.40 -22.95 -3.57
N PRO A 125 7.96 -24.09 -4.04
CA PRO A 125 7.83 -24.54 -5.42
C PRO A 125 6.37 -24.63 -5.87
N VAL A 126 5.48 -25.15 -5.00
CA VAL A 126 4.03 -25.12 -5.17
C VAL A 126 3.45 -24.17 -4.14
N CYS A 127 2.83 -23.09 -4.60
CA CYS A 127 2.23 -22.09 -3.73
C CYS A 127 0.87 -22.57 -3.22
N THR A 128 0.73 -22.67 -1.89
CA THR A 128 -0.52 -23.07 -1.22
C THR A 128 -1.27 -21.88 -0.60
N PHE A 129 -0.82 -20.64 -0.85
CA PHE A 129 -1.51 -19.45 -0.35
C PHE A 129 -3.01 -19.46 -0.72
N PRO A 130 -3.91 -19.07 0.18
CA PRO A 130 -3.69 -18.57 1.54
C PRO A 130 -3.55 -19.67 2.63
N ASN A 131 -3.51 -20.93 2.26
CA ASN A 131 -3.41 -22.04 3.20
C ASN A 131 -1.94 -22.35 3.55
N CYS A 132 -1.25 -21.37 4.13
CA CYS A 132 0.15 -21.46 4.57
C CYS A 132 0.39 -20.54 5.76
N GLY A 133 1.61 -20.49 6.30
CA GLY A 133 1.96 -19.65 7.45
C GLY A 133 2.16 -18.16 7.11
N PHE A 134 2.18 -17.79 5.84
CA PHE A 134 2.44 -16.41 5.45
C PHE A 134 1.32 -15.46 5.89
N GLY A 135 1.68 -14.45 6.70
CA GLY A 135 0.74 -13.47 7.25
C GLY A 135 -0.12 -13.96 8.41
N LYS A 136 0.32 -15.03 9.09
CA LYS A 136 -0.42 -15.63 10.22
C LYS A 136 0.43 -15.72 11.47
#